data_cfb130ab92b7e1edd7f9f67a4c1c06ee
#
_entry.id   cfb130ab92b7e1edd7f9f67a4c1c06ee
#
_cell.length_a   1.000
_cell.length_b   1.000
_cell.length_c   1.000
_cell.angle_alpha   90.00
_cell.angle_beta   90.00
_cell.angle_gamma   90.00
#
_symmetry.space_group_name_H-M   'P 1'
#
loop_
_entity.id
_entity.type
_entity.pdbx_description
1 polymer ?
#
loop_
_entity_poly.entity_id
_entity_poly.type
_entity_poly.pdbx_seq_one_letter_code
_entity_poly.pdbx_strand_id
1 'polypeptide(L)'
;MRTKLLTAAALLVLAGPARLGALELSLEENKALRGNIGFVDTQRVFRAFPETVKAKENFEEAVRQAEEQVNSRKAGLLRLRSELDALKVQRAAAAQPAPVPAPTAQAVNVSSPTLAVAVATPAPAALTPAPAATVALDEEIARKTAELARQEGSAREEQAAAEKNLLDLESRRSEILLGKIYRAVQEVAQREGISVVVDKSGIIYGHSAVDLTDKVLKYLRGG
;
A
#
# COMPACT_ATOMS: atom_id res chain seq x y z
N MET A 1 80.38 -62.18 -8.03
CA MET A 1 79.79 -60.84 -7.69
C MET A 1 79.79 -59.86 -8.88
N ARG A 2 79.57 -60.32 -10.14
CA ARG A 2 79.64 -59.46 -11.35
C ARG A 2 78.35 -59.41 -12.18
N THR A 3 77.29 -60.04 -11.72
CA THR A 3 76.00 -60.16 -12.46
C THR A 3 74.88 -59.26 -11.90
N LYS A 4 75.08 -58.56 -10.74
CA LYS A 4 74.07 -57.66 -10.11
C LYS A 4 74.21 -56.18 -10.48
N LEU A 5 75.27 -55.80 -11.25
CA LEU A 5 75.53 -54.41 -11.61
C LEU A 5 75.00 -54.04 -13.01
N LEU A 6 74.60 -55.02 -13.85
CA LEU A 6 74.09 -54.77 -15.19
C LEU A 6 72.56 -54.66 -15.30
N THR A 7 71.84 -55.01 -14.24
CA THR A 7 70.37 -54.84 -14.16
C THR A 7 69.88 -53.48 -13.68
N ALA A 8 70.77 -52.70 -13.06
CA ALA A 8 70.42 -51.37 -12.57
C ALA A 8 70.52 -50.26 -13.65
N ALA A 9 71.24 -50.48 -14.73
CA ALA A 9 71.43 -49.46 -15.75
C ALA A 9 70.36 -49.50 -16.87
N ALA A 10 69.52 -50.55 -16.94
CA ALA A 10 68.46 -50.64 -17.97
C ALA A 10 67.14 -50.04 -17.60
N LEU A 11 66.93 -49.63 -16.34
CA LEU A 11 65.65 -49.08 -15.87
C LEU A 11 65.59 -47.54 -15.88
N LEU A 12 66.68 -46.85 -16.29
CA LEU A 12 66.77 -45.39 -16.23
C LEU A 12 66.50 -44.73 -17.62
N VAL A 13 66.24 -45.51 -18.70
CA VAL A 13 66.06 -44.93 -20.05
C VAL A 13 64.59 -44.86 -20.48
N LEU A 14 63.65 -45.36 -19.69
CA LEU A 14 62.22 -45.34 -20.04
C LEU A 14 61.44 -44.17 -19.39
N ALA A 15 62.10 -43.24 -18.67
CA ALA A 15 61.48 -41.98 -18.30
C ALA A 15 61.60 -40.98 -19.50
N GLY A 16 60.80 -41.24 -20.56
CA GLY A 16 60.63 -40.26 -21.63
C GLY A 16 60.04 -38.97 -21.08
N PRO A 17 60.36 -37.83 -21.71
CA PRO A 17 59.82 -36.54 -21.27
C PRO A 17 58.30 -36.57 -21.36
N ALA A 18 57.62 -36.62 -20.22
CA ALA A 18 56.19 -36.43 -20.15
C ALA A 18 55.87 -35.07 -20.78
N ARG A 19 55.17 -35.13 -21.87
CA ARG A 19 54.79 -33.97 -22.70
C ARG A 19 54.09 -32.94 -21.86
N LEU A 20 54.70 -31.80 -21.66
CA LEU A 20 54.13 -30.56 -21.15
C LEU A 20 53.06 -29.94 -22.07
N GLY A 21 52.53 -30.72 -23.01
CA GLY A 21 51.52 -30.27 -23.96
C GLY A 21 50.08 -30.23 -23.42
N ALA A 22 49.82 -30.80 -22.22
CA ALA A 22 48.45 -30.87 -21.68
C ALA A 22 47.98 -29.59 -21.00
N LEU A 23 48.90 -28.65 -20.70
CA LEU A 23 48.58 -27.40 -20.04
C LEU A 23 48.22 -26.25 -21.03
N GLU A 24 48.64 -26.31 -22.26
CA GLU A 24 48.30 -25.29 -23.28
C GLU A 24 46.87 -25.44 -23.81
N LEU A 25 46.36 -26.65 -23.95
CA LEU A 25 44.98 -26.87 -24.40
C LEU A 25 43.93 -26.36 -23.37
N SER A 26 44.25 -26.42 -22.07
CA SER A 26 43.38 -25.89 -21.02
C SER A 26 43.29 -24.37 -20.97
N LEU A 27 44.35 -23.69 -21.45
CA LEU A 27 44.33 -22.20 -21.46
C LEU A 27 43.58 -21.66 -22.68
N GLU A 28 43.56 -22.36 -23.78
CA GLU A 28 42.85 -21.96 -25.00
C GLU A 28 41.35 -22.23 -24.88
N GLU A 29 40.98 -23.35 -24.27
CA GLU A 29 39.57 -23.69 -23.96
C GLU A 29 39.00 -22.72 -22.90
N ASN A 30 39.80 -22.27 -21.92
CA ASN A 30 39.44 -21.25 -20.97
C ASN A 30 39.38 -19.82 -21.57
N LYS A 31 39.99 -19.57 -22.73
CA LYS A 31 39.82 -18.29 -23.45
C LYS A 31 38.48 -18.18 -24.15
N ALA A 32 37.94 -19.31 -24.63
CA ALA A 32 36.60 -19.40 -25.20
C ALA A 32 35.50 -19.27 -24.13
N LEU A 33 35.80 -19.60 -22.86
CA LEU A 33 34.94 -19.46 -21.71
C LEU A 33 35.11 -18.12 -20.97
N ARG A 34 36.01 -17.23 -21.41
CA ARG A 34 36.05 -15.82 -20.95
C ARG A 34 34.87 -15.08 -21.56
N GLY A 35 33.69 -15.36 -21.02
CA GLY A 35 32.46 -14.73 -21.42
C GLY A 35 32.61 -13.23 -21.32
N ASN A 36 32.25 -12.53 -22.38
CA ASN A 36 32.16 -11.07 -22.35
C ASN A 36 31.17 -10.66 -21.27
N ILE A 37 31.57 -9.73 -20.42
CA ILE A 37 30.70 -9.14 -19.40
C ILE A 37 30.10 -7.88 -20.01
N GLY A 38 28.77 -7.81 -20.00
CA GLY A 38 28.02 -6.61 -20.36
C GLY A 38 27.35 -5.99 -19.15
N PHE A 39 26.83 -4.78 -19.32
CA PHE A 39 26.01 -4.16 -18.30
C PHE A 39 24.77 -3.50 -18.89
N VAL A 40 23.77 -3.32 -18.06
CA VAL A 40 22.50 -2.68 -18.40
C VAL A 40 22.07 -1.76 -17.28
N ASP A 41 21.59 -0.57 -17.62
CA ASP A 41 20.93 0.33 -16.68
C ASP A 41 19.45 -0.09 -16.58
N THR A 42 19.16 -0.98 -15.62
CA THR A 42 17.80 -1.51 -15.43
C THR A 42 16.80 -0.42 -15.05
N GLN A 43 17.22 0.61 -14.31
CA GLN A 43 16.37 1.74 -13.95
C GLN A 43 16.00 2.60 -15.17
N ARG A 44 16.97 2.86 -16.04
CA ARG A 44 16.72 3.58 -17.29
C ARG A 44 15.80 2.79 -18.20
N VAL A 45 16.05 1.47 -18.35
CA VAL A 45 15.18 0.56 -19.12
C VAL A 45 13.78 0.60 -18.57
N PHE A 46 13.59 0.39 -17.27
CA PHE A 46 12.28 0.38 -16.62
C PHE A 46 11.51 1.69 -16.85
N ARG A 47 12.16 2.84 -16.68
CA ARG A 47 11.53 4.16 -16.90
C ARG A 47 11.17 4.45 -18.35
N ALA A 48 11.98 3.96 -19.30
CA ALA A 48 11.79 4.23 -20.72
C ALA A 48 10.98 3.15 -21.46
N PHE A 49 10.61 2.06 -20.78
CA PHE A 49 9.79 0.98 -21.33
C PHE A 49 8.33 1.45 -21.50
N PRO A 50 7.74 1.39 -22.70
CA PRO A 50 6.39 1.93 -22.95
C PRO A 50 5.30 1.29 -22.09
N GLU A 51 5.43 -0.02 -21.79
CA GLU A 51 4.46 -0.70 -20.90
C GLU A 51 4.54 -0.19 -19.47
N THR A 52 5.72 0.24 -18.99
CA THR A 52 5.86 0.86 -17.66
C THR A 52 5.11 2.18 -17.59
N VAL A 53 5.20 3.00 -18.64
CA VAL A 53 4.46 4.27 -18.73
C VAL A 53 2.95 4.01 -18.66
N LYS A 54 2.44 3.10 -19.48
CA LYS A 54 1.02 2.70 -19.44
C LYS A 54 0.60 2.10 -18.10
N ALA A 55 1.46 1.28 -17.50
CA ALA A 55 1.18 0.71 -16.19
C ALA A 55 1.09 1.77 -15.09
N LYS A 56 1.93 2.82 -15.17
CA LYS A 56 1.89 3.97 -14.27
C LYS A 56 0.60 4.75 -14.43
N GLU A 57 0.21 5.09 -15.65
CA GLU A 57 -1.05 5.79 -15.95
C GLU A 57 -2.27 5.02 -15.41
N ASN A 58 -2.33 3.70 -15.65
CA ASN A 58 -3.40 2.86 -15.13
C ASN A 58 -3.39 2.74 -13.60
N PHE A 59 -2.21 2.81 -12.97
CA PHE A 59 -2.10 2.80 -11.52
C PHE A 59 -2.58 4.12 -10.92
N GLU A 60 -2.19 5.26 -11.50
CA GLU A 60 -2.65 6.60 -11.11
C GLU A 60 -4.18 6.70 -11.22
N GLU A 61 -4.77 6.12 -12.28
CA GLU A 61 -6.22 6.04 -12.42
C GLU A 61 -6.87 5.19 -11.32
N ALA A 62 -6.29 4.04 -10.98
CA ALA A 62 -6.79 3.19 -9.91
C ALA A 62 -6.71 3.89 -8.53
N VAL A 63 -5.64 4.64 -8.27
CA VAL A 63 -5.49 5.46 -7.06
C VAL A 63 -6.58 6.52 -7.01
N ARG A 64 -6.81 7.25 -8.10
CA ARG A 64 -7.85 8.29 -8.18
C ARG A 64 -9.23 7.72 -7.90
N GLN A 65 -9.57 6.57 -8.49
CA GLN A 65 -10.85 5.90 -8.26
C GLN A 65 -11.02 5.46 -6.80
N ALA A 66 -9.96 4.93 -6.18
CA ALA A 66 -9.98 4.55 -4.77
C ALA A 66 -10.17 5.78 -3.86
N GLU A 67 -9.49 6.89 -4.14
CA GLU A 67 -9.65 8.15 -3.42
C GLU A 67 -11.06 8.73 -3.54
N GLU A 68 -11.65 8.71 -4.75
CA GLU A 68 -13.04 9.14 -4.99
C GLU A 68 -14.03 8.31 -4.17
N GLN A 69 -13.85 6.98 -4.10
CA GLN A 69 -14.70 6.11 -3.28
C GLN A 69 -14.56 6.44 -1.79
N VAL A 70 -13.34 6.58 -1.28
CA VAL A 70 -13.08 6.94 0.12
C VAL A 70 -13.69 8.31 0.44
N ASN A 71 -13.53 9.30 -0.43
CA ASN A 71 -14.08 10.64 -0.23
C ASN A 71 -15.61 10.65 -0.25
N SER A 72 -16.23 9.88 -1.14
CA SER A 72 -17.69 9.69 -1.18
C SER A 72 -18.21 9.06 0.13
N ARG A 73 -17.53 8.03 0.65
CA ARG A 73 -17.88 7.44 1.94
C ARG A 73 -17.72 8.42 3.11
N LYS A 74 -16.62 9.18 3.14
CA LYS A 74 -16.41 10.24 4.15
C LYS A 74 -17.51 11.29 4.11
N ALA A 75 -17.93 11.73 2.93
CA ALA A 75 -19.04 12.67 2.78
C ALA A 75 -20.36 12.11 3.32
N GLY A 76 -20.66 10.84 3.05
CA GLY A 76 -21.82 10.13 3.60
C GLY A 76 -21.80 10.08 5.13
N LEU A 77 -20.66 9.75 5.73
CA LEU A 77 -20.48 9.74 7.20
C LEU A 77 -20.65 11.13 7.81
N LEU A 78 -20.12 12.17 7.19
CA LEU A 78 -20.29 13.56 7.67
C LEU A 78 -21.76 13.95 7.64
N ARG A 79 -22.49 13.59 6.57
CA ARG A 79 -23.94 13.84 6.48
C ARG A 79 -24.70 13.13 7.60
N LEU A 80 -24.42 11.85 7.83
CA LEU A 80 -25.08 11.08 8.88
C LEU A 80 -24.80 11.66 10.29
N ARG A 81 -23.56 12.12 10.53
CA ARG A 81 -23.19 12.82 11.77
C ARG A 81 -23.98 14.10 11.94
N SER A 82 -24.11 14.92 10.88
CA SER A 82 -24.88 16.18 10.95
C SER A 82 -26.37 15.94 11.22
N GLU A 83 -26.96 14.89 10.62
CA GLU A 83 -28.34 14.48 10.90
C GLU A 83 -28.53 14.03 12.35
N LEU A 84 -27.57 13.27 12.88
CA LEU A 84 -27.57 12.82 14.26
C LEU A 84 -27.44 14.00 15.25
N ASP A 85 -26.59 14.96 14.95
CA ASP A 85 -26.43 16.15 15.79
C ASP A 85 -27.70 17.04 15.74
N ALA A 86 -28.35 17.16 14.58
CA ALA A 86 -29.64 17.86 14.48
C ALA A 86 -30.73 17.19 15.33
N LEU A 87 -30.82 15.84 15.34
CA LEU A 87 -31.75 15.11 16.19
C LEU A 87 -31.46 15.29 17.67
N LYS A 88 -30.20 15.35 18.10
CA LYS A 88 -29.80 15.62 19.47
C LYS A 88 -30.22 17.04 19.91
N VAL A 89 -30.07 18.02 19.02
CA VAL A 89 -30.54 19.40 19.27
C VAL A 89 -32.07 19.45 19.41
N GLN A 90 -32.81 18.78 18.53
CA GLN A 90 -34.28 18.66 18.64
C GLN A 90 -34.71 18.02 19.94
N ARG A 91 -34.04 16.95 20.34
CA ARG A 91 -34.29 16.25 21.60
C ARG A 91 -34.04 17.16 22.80
N ALA A 92 -32.93 17.94 22.78
CA ALA A 92 -32.63 18.91 23.84
C ALA A 92 -33.68 20.02 23.91
N ALA A 93 -34.17 20.53 22.79
CA ALA A 93 -35.24 21.52 22.74
C ALA A 93 -36.56 20.97 23.25
N ALA A 94 -36.91 19.70 22.91
CA ALA A 94 -38.12 19.05 23.40
C ALA A 94 -38.09 18.74 24.90
N ALA A 95 -36.91 18.61 25.49
CA ALA A 95 -36.71 18.35 26.91
C ALA A 95 -36.75 19.65 27.78
N GLN A 96 -36.71 20.83 27.16
CA GLN A 96 -36.82 22.09 27.89
C GLN A 96 -38.29 22.30 28.32
N PRO A 97 -38.57 22.52 29.64
CA PRO A 97 -39.89 22.86 30.05
C PRO A 97 -40.30 24.21 29.38
N ALA A 98 -41.53 24.27 28.85
CA ALA A 98 -42.06 25.48 28.28
C ALA A 98 -41.87 26.64 29.28
N PRO A 99 -41.41 27.83 28.85
CA PRO A 99 -41.31 28.97 29.73
C PRO A 99 -42.67 29.20 30.38
N VAL A 100 -42.74 28.96 31.68
CA VAL A 100 -43.96 29.27 32.46
C VAL A 100 -44.18 30.78 32.30
N PRO A 101 -45.33 31.23 31.75
CA PRO A 101 -45.62 32.66 31.69
C PRO A 101 -45.53 33.18 33.08
N ALA A 102 -44.68 34.15 33.31
CA ALA A 102 -44.53 34.81 34.60
C ALA A 102 -45.92 35.27 35.06
N PRO A 103 -46.33 34.96 36.29
CA PRO A 103 -47.61 35.47 36.80
C PRO A 103 -47.60 37.00 36.74
N THR A 104 -48.39 37.54 35.83
CA THR A 104 -48.68 38.96 35.82
C THR A 104 -49.21 39.31 37.18
N ALA A 105 -48.39 39.97 38.02
CA ALA A 105 -48.82 40.52 39.30
C ALA A 105 -49.83 41.65 39.02
N GLN A 106 -51.09 41.27 38.95
CA GLN A 106 -52.15 42.25 39.11
C GLN A 106 -52.13 42.71 40.57
N ALA A 107 -51.67 43.91 40.74
CA ALA A 107 -51.76 44.65 42.02
C ALA A 107 -53.24 44.82 42.40
N VAL A 108 -53.76 43.91 43.18
CA VAL A 108 -55.03 44.13 43.84
C VAL A 108 -54.73 44.71 45.21
N ASN A 109 -54.97 46.00 45.29
CA ASN A 109 -54.90 46.77 46.49
C ASN A 109 -56.13 46.42 47.36
N VAL A 110 -55.99 45.63 48.40
CA VAL A 110 -57.01 45.41 49.42
C VAL A 110 -56.36 45.44 50.80
N SER A 111 -56.65 46.54 51.51
CA SER A 111 -56.35 46.68 52.90
C SER A 111 -57.22 45.78 53.78
N SER A 112 -56.60 45.02 54.66
CA SER A 112 -56.96 44.73 56.04
C SER A 112 -56.64 43.30 56.51
N PRO A 113 -56.29 43.12 57.77
CA PRO A 113 -55.56 41.96 58.26
C PRO A 113 -56.50 40.92 58.86
N THR A 114 -56.34 39.66 58.48
CA THR A 114 -56.80 38.57 59.31
C THR A 114 -55.87 37.35 59.14
N LEU A 115 -55.34 36.95 60.27
CA LEU A 115 -54.47 35.73 60.36
C LEU A 115 -55.21 34.48 59.88
N ALA A 116 -54.67 33.84 58.86
CA ALA A 116 -54.96 32.45 58.58
C ALA A 116 -53.64 31.73 58.27
N VAL A 117 -53.21 30.90 59.21
CA VAL A 117 -52.13 29.97 59.07
C VAL A 117 -52.57 28.87 58.05
N ALA A 118 -52.12 28.99 56.81
CA ALA A 118 -52.23 27.94 55.82
C ALA A 118 -50.98 27.11 55.89
N VAL A 119 -51.07 25.90 56.46
CA VAL A 119 -50.08 24.84 56.34
C VAL A 119 -50.02 24.42 54.88
N ALA A 120 -48.99 24.89 54.20
CA ALA A 120 -48.70 24.39 52.86
C ALA A 120 -48.13 22.97 52.95
N THR A 121 -48.94 21.99 52.70
CA THR A 121 -48.52 20.61 52.41
C THR A 121 -47.68 20.64 51.09
N PRO A 122 -46.44 20.14 51.07
CA PRO A 122 -45.73 20.01 49.81
C PRO A 122 -46.47 18.92 49.01
N ALA A 123 -47.07 19.32 47.91
CA ALA A 123 -47.60 18.35 46.92
C ALA A 123 -46.41 17.52 46.39
N PRO A 124 -46.57 16.17 46.29
CA PRO A 124 -45.55 15.36 45.69
C PRO A 124 -45.32 15.88 44.25
N ALA A 125 -44.07 16.19 43.93
CA ALA A 125 -43.67 16.50 42.58
C ALA A 125 -44.10 15.34 41.68
N ALA A 126 -45.18 15.56 40.93
CA ALA A 126 -45.62 14.63 39.91
C ALA A 126 -44.45 14.44 38.95
N LEU A 127 -43.87 13.26 38.93
CA LEU A 127 -43.02 12.77 37.87
C LEU A 127 -43.83 12.88 36.59
N THR A 128 -43.70 14.03 35.89
CA THR A 128 -44.27 14.19 34.57
C THR A 128 -43.56 13.15 33.68
N PRO A 129 -44.31 12.14 33.14
CA PRO A 129 -43.68 11.22 32.21
C PRO A 129 -43.14 12.03 31.09
N ALA A 130 -41.86 11.74 30.73
CA ALA A 130 -41.22 12.39 29.59
C ALA A 130 -42.18 12.29 28.39
N PRO A 131 -42.48 13.41 27.70
CA PRO A 131 -43.49 13.38 26.66
C PRO A 131 -43.10 12.32 25.62
N ALA A 132 -44.04 11.56 25.12
CA ALA A 132 -43.85 10.44 24.19
C ALA A 132 -42.96 10.82 22.99
N ALA A 133 -42.93 12.11 22.65
CA ALA A 133 -42.06 12.66 21.61
C ALA A 133 -40.57 12.54 21.94
N THR A 134 -40.13 12.66 23.22
CA THR A 134 -38.71 12.53 23.59
C THR A 134 -38.25 11.08 23.55
N VAL A 135 -39.12 10.13 23.86
CA VAL A 135 -38.82 8.67 23.75
C VAL A 135 -38.62 8.28 22.30
N ALA A 136 -39.47 8.74 21.38
CA ALA A 136 -39.34 8.48 19.95
C ALA A 136 -38.02 9.03 19.37
N LEU A 137 -37.62 10.26 19.80
CA LEU A 137 -36.35 10.87 19.40
C LEU A 137 -35.15 10.11 19.98
N ASP A 138 -35.22 9.63 21.22
CA ASP A 138 -34.16 8.83 21.82
C ASP A 138 -33.96 7.49 21.08
N GLU A 139 -35.02 6.83 20.64
CA GLU A 139 -34.95 5.63 19.80
C GLU A 139 -34.36 5.90 18.42
N GLU A 140 -34.71 7.04 17.80
CA GLU A 140 -34.17 7.43 16.51
C GLU A 140 -32.68 7.77 16.60
N ILE A 141 -32.27 8.51 17.63
CA ILE A 141 -30.87 8.82 17.93
C ILE A 141 -30.07 7.51 18.14
N ALA A 142 -30.62 6.56 18.90
CA ALA A 142 -29.97 5.27 19.14
C ALA A 142 -29.78 4.48 17.84
N ARG A 143 -30.80 4.42 16.97
CA ARG A 143 -30.72 3.76 15.66
C ARG A 143 -29.68 4.41 14.76
N LYS A 144 -29.71 5.74 14.62
CA LYS A 144 -28.73 6.46 13.79
C LYS A 144 -27.30 6.38 14.34
N THR A 145 -27.14 6.34 15.66
CA THR A 145 -25.83 6.14 16.29
C THR A 145 -25.26 4.74 15.96
N ALA A 146 -26.10 3.71 16.05
CA ALA A 146 -25.71 2.36 15.68
C ALA A 146 -25.38 2.24 14.19
N GLU A 147 -26.16 2.89 13.33
CA GLU A 147 -25.92 2.97 11.89
C GLU A 147 -24.59 3.67 11.58
N LEU A 148 -24.31 4.82 12.22
CA LEU A 148 -23.06 5.54 12.08
C LEU A 148 -21.86 4.66 12.47
N ALA A 149 -21.93 3.99 13.63
CA ALA A 149 -20.86 3.09 14.07
C ALA A 149 -20.62 1.95 13.09
N ARG A 150 -21.67 1.38 12.51
CA ARG A 150 -21.58 0.33 11.48
C ARG A 150 -20.93 0.87 10.21
N GLN A 151 -21.36 2.02 9.72
CA GLN A 151 -20.82 2.62 8.50
C GLN A 151 -19.37 3.09 8.68
N GLU A 152 -18.99 3.58 9.87
CA GLU A 152 -17.60 3.90 10.19
C GLU A 152 -16.70 2.65 10.19
N GLY A 153 -17.19 1.52 10.73
CA GLY A 153 -16.50 0.24 10.68
C GLY A 153 -16.27 -0.21 9.25
N SER A 154 -17.34 -0.27 8.45
CA SER A 154 -17.29 -0.66 7.04
C SER A 154 -16.38 0.27 6.22
N ALA A 155 -16.42 1.58 6.44
CA ALA A 155 -15.54 2.54 5.73
C ALA A 155 -14.05 2.32 6.04
N ARG A 156 -13.71 1.98 7.30
CA ARG A 156 -12.33 1.64 7.66
C ARG A 156 -11.86 0.35 7.00
N GLU A 157 -12.71 -0.67 6.98
CA GLU A 157 -12.41 -1.95 6.32
C GLU A 157 -12.24 -1.76 4.81
N GLU A 158 -13.14 -1.00 4.16
CA GLU A 158 -13.05 -0.69 2.74
C GLU A 158 -11.77 0.12 2.41
N GLN A 159 -11.40 1.09 3.24
CA GLN A 159 -10.16 1.85 3.07
C GLN A 159 -8.92 0.94 3.17
N ALA A 160 -8.85 0.10 4.21
CA ALA A 160 -7.74 -0.83 4.39
C ALA A 160 -7.65 -1.85 3.24
N ALA A 161 -8.81 -2.33 2.75
CA ALA A 161 -8.86 -3.22 1.60
C ALA A 161 -8.39 -2.52 0.30
N ALA A 162 -8.78 -1.26 0.09
CA ALA A 162 -8.35 -0.48 -1.06
C ALA A 162 -6.83 -0.24 -1.05
N GLU A 163 -6.27 0.15 0.08
CA GLU A 163 -4.82 0.34 0.27
C GLU A 163 -4.06 -0.96 -0.02
N LYS A 164 -4.52 -2.09 0.53
CA LYS A 164 -3.93 -3.40 0.27
C LYS A 164 -4.01 -3.78 -1.21
N ASN A 165 -5.16 -3.58 -1.85
CA ASN A 165 -5.34 -3.91 -3.26
C ASN A 165 -4.43 -3.06 -4.17
N LEU A 166 -4.21 -1.78 -3.83
CA LEU A 166 -3.28 -0.91 -4.57
C LEU A 166 -1.84 -1.38 -4.43
N LEU A 167 -1.39 -1.75 -3.23
CA LEU A 167 -0.05 -2.30 -3.00
C LEU A 167 0.15 -3.63 -3.74
N ASP A 168 -0.83 -4.53 -3.70
CA ASP A 168 -0.80 -5.80 -4.43
C ASP A 168 -0.75 -5.58 -5.95
N LEU A 169 -1.51 -4.60 -6.45
CA LEU A 169 -1.53 -4.23 -7.86
C LEU A 169 -0.17 -3.68 -8.31
N GLU A 170 0.44 -2.77 -7.54
CA GLU A 170 1.77 -2.21 -7.80
C GLU A 170 2.83 -3.30 -7.83
N SER A 171 2.86 -4.15 -6.79
CA SER A 171 3.82 -5.24 -6.65
C SER A 171 3.75 -6.21 -7.84
N ARG A 172 2.56 -6.73 -8.15
CA ARG A 172 2.37 -7.68 -9.27
C ARG A 172 2.73 -7.07 -10.61
N ARG A 173 2.36 -5.81 -10.85
CA ARG A 173 2.70 -5.13 -12.11
C ARG A 173 4.19 -4.90 -12.25
N SER A 174 4.85 -4.46 -11.17
CA SER A 174 6.30 -4.28 -11.13
C SER A 174 7.04 -5.60 -11.42
N GLU A 175 6.60 -6.69 -10.80
CA GLU A 175 7.17 -8.03 -11.03
C GLU A 175 7.02 -8.48 -12.49
N ILE A 176 5.84 -8.32 -13.09
CA ILE A 176 5.60 -8.66 -14.49
C ILE A 176 6.49 -7.84 -15.42
N LEU A 177 6.60 -6.52 -15.18
CA LEU A 177 7.42 -5.63 -16.00
C LEU A 177 8.91 -5.96 -15.89
N LEU A 178 9.40 -6.19 -14.66
CA LEU A 178 10.77 -6.64 -14.43
C LEU A 178 11.05 -7.98 -15.10
N GLY A 179 10.12 -8.93 -15.03
CA GLY A 179 10.23 -10.21 -15.71
C GLY A 179 10.37 -10.06 -17.24
N LYS A 180 9.63 -9.13 -17.86
CA LYS A 180 9.77 -8.82 -19.29
C LYS A 180 11.13 -8.18 -19.59
N ILE A 181 11.59 -7.26 -18.76
CA ILE A 181 12.89 -6.61 -18.90
C ILE A 181 14.02 -7.63 -18.80
N TYR A 182 14.00 -8.50 -17.78
CA TYR A 182 15.03 -9.54 -17.63
C TYR A 182 15.05 -10.51 -18.82
N ARG A 183 13.90 -10.90 -19.35
CA ARG A 183 13.83 -11.71 -20.56
C ARG A 183 14.44 -10.98 -21.76
N ALA A 184 14.14 -9.69 -21.94
CA ALA A 184 14.72 -8.88 -23.00
C ALA A 184 16.25 -8.75 -22.85
N VAL A 185 16.74 -8.56 -21.62
CA VAL A 185 18.17 -8.53 -21.32
C VAL A 185 18.83 -9.85 -21.71
N GLN A 186 18.23 -10.98 -21.35
CA GLN A 186 18.73 -12.31 -21.67
C GLN A 186 18.81 -12.52 -23.20
N GLU A 187 17.75 -12.19 -23.92
CA GLU A 187 17.71 -12.33 -25.38
C GLU A 187 18.76 -11.47 -26.09
N VAL A 188 18.91 -10.20 -25.64
CA VAL A 188 19.91 -9.30 -26.19
C VAL A 188 21.33 -9.78 -25.87
N ALA A 189 21.58 -10.22 -24.62
CA ALA A 189 22.87 -10.75 -24.21
C ALA A 189 23.28 -11.97 -25.04
N GLN A 190 22.35 -12.91 -25.28
CA GLN A 190 22.59 -14.09 -26.12
C GLN A 190 22.97 -13.70 -27.56
N ARG A 191 22.27 -12.74 -28.17
CA ARG A 191 22.56 -12.25 -29.53
C ARG A 191 23.90 -11.54 -29.64
N GLU A 192 24.33 -10.87 -28.57
CA GLU A 192 25.61 -10.16 -28.52
C GLU A 192 26.77 -11.03 -28.04
N GLY A 193 26.54 -12.31 -27.72
CA GLY A 193 27.55 -13.23 -27.20
C GLY A 193 28.07 -12.83 -25.81
N ILE A 194 27.23 -12.17 -25.01
CA ILE A 194 27.53 -11.75 -23.63
C ILE A 194 27.12 -12.88 -22.68
N SER A 195 28.06 -13.35 -21.88
CA SER A 195 27.82 -14.46 -20.96
C SER A 195 27.29 -14.02 -19.60
N VAL A 196 27.63 -12.80 -19.16
CA VAL A 196 27.22 -12.25 -17.88
C VAL A 196 26.77 -10.80 -18.07
N VAL A 197 25.60 -10.46 -17.56
CA VAL A 197 25.11 -9.08 -17.54
C VAL A 197 24.98 -8.62 -16.09
N VAL A 198 25.51 -7.45 -15.79
CA VAL A 198 25.50 -6.81 -14.46
C VAL A 198 24.68 -5.54 -14.53
N ASP A 199 23.99 -5.19 -13.45
CA ASP A 199 23.33 -3.90 -13.36
C ASP A 199 24.36 -2.76 -13.29
N LYS A 200 24.13 -1.67 -14.03
CA LYS A 200 25.02 -0.51 -14.07
C LYS A 200 25.21 0.14 -12.70
N SER A 201 24.23 0.06 -11.82
CA SER A 201 24.30 0.58 -10.45
C SER A 201 25.41 -0.07 -9.61
N GLY A 202 25.78 -1.31 -9.93
CA GLY A 202 26.86 -2.07 -9.28
C GLY A 202 28.24 -1.86 -9.90
N ILE A 203 28.38 -1.03 -10.97
CA ILE A 203 29.63 -0.85 -11.70
C ILE A 203 30.21 0.53 -11.44
N ILE A 204 31.47 0.59 -10.99
CA ILE A 204 32.19 1.84 -10.78
C ILE A 204 32.71 2.39 -12.12
N TYR A 205 33.19 1.50 -13.02
CA TYR A 205 33.70 1.85 -14.32
C TYR A 205 33.40 0.78 -15.35
N GLY A 206 32.94 1.18 -16.54
CA GLY A 206 32.64 0.27 -17.66
C GLY A 206 32.87 0.97 -19.01
N HIS A 207 33.36 0.22 -19.98
CA HIS A 207 33.52 0.70 -21.34
C HIS A 207 32.18 0.75 -22.06
N SER A 208 31.89 1.81 -22.82
CA SER A 208 30.59 2.00 -23.50
C SER A 208 30.22 0.88 -24.50
N ALA A 209 31.21 0.19 -25.03
CA ALA A 209 30.99 -0.90 -25.99
C ALA A 209 30.25 -2.12 -25.39
N VAL A 210 30.25 -2.27 -24.08
CA VAL A 210 29.57 -3.37 -23.37
C VAL A 210 28.24 -2.95 -22.71
N ASP A 211 27.81 -1.71 -22.94
CA ASP A 211 26.51 -1.19 -22.51
C ASP A 211 25.39 -1.73 -23.41
N LEU A 212 24.51 -2.54 -22.84
CA LEU A 212 23.38 -3.16 -23.55
C LEU A 212 22.08 -2.35 -23.42
N THR A 213 22.07 -1.27 -22.65
CA THR A 213 20.86 -0.52 -22.27
C THR A 213 20.01 -0.12 -23.47
N ASP A 214 20.62 0.52 -24.48
CA ASP A 214 19.89 1.02 -25.65
C ASP A 214 19.42 -0.14 -26.57
N LYS A 215 20.19 -1.24 -26.63
CA LYS A 215 19.79 -2.44 -27.38
C LYS A 215 18.59 -3.14 -26.74
N VAL A 216 18.57 -3.23 -25.41
CA VAL A 216 17.43 -3.77 -24.65
C VAL A 216 16.20 -2.88 -24.84
N LEU A 217 16.35 -1.56 -24.76
CA LEU A 217 15.25 -0.63 -25.03
C LEU A 217 14.69 -0.75 -26.46
N LYS A 218 15.58 -0.92 -27.44
CA LYS A 218 15.16 -1.14 -28.83
C LYS A 218 14.40 -2.45 -28.99
N TYR A 219 14.86 -3.52 -28.34
CA TYR A 219 14.19 -4.81 -28.33
C TYR A 219 12.78 -4.72 -27.72
N LEU A 220 12.64 -4.06 -26.55
CA LEU A 220 11.36 -3.88 -25.85
C LEU A 220 10.36 -3.01 -26.60
N ARG A 221 10.83 -2.13 -27.51
CA ARG A 221 9.96 -1.27 -28.34
C ARG A 221 9.52 -1.93 -29.63
N GLY A 222 10.23 -2.94 -30.09
CA GLY A 222 10.00 -3.61 -31.38
C GLY A 222 9.40 -5.00 -31.29
N GLY A 223 9.09 -5.47 -30.08
CA GLY A 223 8.47 -6.79 -29.81
C GLY A 223 6.96 -6.72 -29.63
#